data_ed9d8e8dd26b68553fc6e5a9c18de5fd
#
_entry.id   ed9d8e8dd26b68553fc6e5a9c18de5fd
#
_cell.length_a   1.000
_cell.length_b   1.000
_cell.length_c   1.000
_cell.angle_alpha   90.00
_cell.angle_beta   90.00
_cell.angle_gamma   90.00
#
_symmetry.space_group_name_H-M   'P 1'
#
loop_
_entity.id
_entity.type
_entity.pdbx_description
1 polymer ?
#
loop_
_entity_poly.entity_id
_entity_poly.type
_entity_poly.pdbx_seq_one_letter_code
_entity_poly.pdbx_strand_id
1 'polypeptide(L)'
;MHASATPPRCYVASALGFTHAGAHYYEHVFLPALRRVVDPVDPWALTTAQELAEARAAQREHAFALEIGRRNADAIRSCTLLAAHLDGQEVDAGAAAEVGFAAALGLRCFGLRTDIRQSGEPGVSVNLQVEHFLVASGGSLCTSLDALVAALGDATR
;
A
#
# COMPACT_ATOMS: atom_id res chain seq x y z
N MET A 1 29.80 -4.00 17.20
CA MET A 1 29.30 -4.06 15.83
C MET A 1 27.85 -4.47 15.91
N HIS A 2 26.92 -3.50 15.79
CA HIS A 2 25.50 -3.84 15.64
C HIS A 2 25.33 -4.37 14.20
N ALA A 3 24.96 -5.63 14.09
CA ALA A 3 24.48 -6.17 12.82
C ALA A 3 23.31 -5.30 12.37
N SER A 4 23.42 -4.64 11.23
CA SER A 4 22.30 -3.90 10.62
C SER A 4 21.23 -4.94 10.32
N ALA A 5 20.19 -4.96 11.13
CA ALA A 5 19.03 -5.82 10.85
C ALA A 5 18.45 -5.40 9.50
N THR A 6 18.15 -6.38 8.66
CA THR A 6 17.49 -6.11 7.37
C THR A 6 16.15 -5.40 7.64
N PRO A 7 15.86 -4.28 6.96
CA PRO A 7 14.59 -3.59 7.16
C PRO A 7 13.40 -4.53 6.92
N PRO A 8 12.32 -4.44 7.70
CA PRO A 8 11.16 -5.29 7.52
C PRO A 8 10.47 -5.00 6.20
N ARG A 9 9.96 -6.06 5.56
CA ARG A 9 9.21 -5.95 4.32
C ARG A 9 7.85 -5.31 4.56
N CYS A 10 7.53 -4.31 3.75
CA CYS A 10 6.31 -3.52 3.83
C CYS A 10 5.60 -3.49 2.47
N TYR A 11 4.42 -4.09 2.36
CA TYR A 11 3.62 -4.00 1.14
C TYR A 11 3.08 -2.57 0.95
N VAL A 12 3.09 -2.08 -0.29
CA VAL A 12 2.66 -0.70 -0.59
C VAL A 12 1.35 -0.72 -1.36
N ALA A 13 0.24 -0.47 -0.66
CA ALA A 13 -1.09 -0.37 -1.26
C ALA A 13 -1.33 1.05 -1.80
N SER A 14 -1.46 1.22 -3.12
CA SER A 14 -1.60 2.55 -3.70
C SER A 14 -2.20 2.57 -5.10
N ALA A 15 -3.13 3.50 -5.34
CA ALA A 15 -3.68 3.81 -6.65
C ALA A 15 -2.86 4.86 -7.43
N LEU A 16 -1.77 5.37 -6.87
CA LEU A 16 -0.99 6.47 -7.47
C LEU A 16 -0.48 6.13 -8.87
N GLY A 17 -0.12 4.88 -9.14
CA GLY A 17 0.39 4.45 -10.44
C GLY A 17 -0.61 4.54 -11.60
N PHE A 18 -1.91 4.73 -11.33
CA PHE A 18 -2.93 4.85 -12.40
C PHE A 18 -2.94 6.22 -13.10
N THR A 19 -2.24 7.22 -12.59
CA THR A 19 -2.14 8.54 -13.22
C THR A 19 -0.68 8.97 -13.38
N HIS A 20 -0.37 9.76 -14.40
CA HIS A 20 1.00 10.23 -14.62
C HIS A 20 1.53 11.04 -13.43
N ALA A 21 0.72 11.95 -12.88
CA ALA A 21 1.12 12.75 -11.73
C ALA A 21 1.32 11.89 -10.47
N GLY A 22 0.42 10.92 -10.26
CA GLY A 22 0.52 9.99 -9.15
C GLY A 22 1.73 9.07 -9.27
N ALA A 23 1.98 8.50 -10.45
CA ALA A 23 3.15 7.66 -10.72
C ALA A 23 4.46 8.42 -10.44
N HIS A 24 4.55 9.68 -10.89
CA HIS A 24 5.70 10.53 -10.61
C HIS A 24 5.92 10.73 -9.09
N TYR A 25 4.86 11.07 -8.36
CA TYR A 25 4.94 11.22 -6.90
C TYR A 25 5.31 9.89 -6.23
N TYR A 26 4.72 8.78 -6.66
CA TYR A 26 4.97 7.44 -6.14
C TYR A 26 6.44 7.06 -6.26
N GLU A 27 7.01 7.20 -7.46
CA GLU A 27 8.38 6.80 -7.77
C GLU A 27 9.45 7.72 -7.17
N HIS A 28 9.19 9.04 -7.14
CA HIS A 28 10.21 10.03 -6.79
C HIS A 28 10.10 10.57 -5.37
N VAL A 29 8.95 10.39 -4.71
CA VAL A 29 8.71 10.92 -3.36
C VAL A 29 8.30 9.81 -2.40
N PHE A 30 7.21 9.08 -2.69
CA PHE A 30 6.59 8.16 -1.75
C PHE A 30 7.48 6.94 -1.48
N LEU A 31 7.84 6.16 -2.50
CA LEU A 31 8.72 4.99 -2.33
C LEU A 31 10.09 5.33 -1.75
N PRO A 32 10.80 6.39 -2.21
CA PRO A 32 12.06 6.80 -1.59
C PRO A 32 11.94 7.13 -0.10
N ALA A 33 10.83 7.77 0.31
CA ALA A 33 10.60 8.07 1.72
C ALA A 33 10.43 6.79 2.56
N LEU A 34 9.67 5.81 2.08
CA LEU A 34 9.48 4.52 2.76
C LEU A 34 10.79 3.72 2.88
N ARG A 35 11.62 3.72 1.83
CA ARG A 35 12.95 3.03 1.83
C ARG A 35 13.89 3.48 2.93
N ARG A 36 13.62 4.59 3.58
CA ARG A 36 14.43 5.07 4.72
C ARG A 36 14.27 4.19 5.97
N VAL A 37 13.15 3.49 6.09
CA VAL A 37 12.79 2.76 7.33
C VAL A 37 12.31 1.33 7.09
N VAL A 38 11.83 0.99 5.88
CA VAL A 38 11.33 -0.35 5.52
C VAL A 38 11.88 -0.78 4.17
N ASP A 39 11.72 -2.08 3.82
CA ASP A 39 11.89 -2.63 2.47
C ASP A 39 10.53 -2.66 1.77
N PRO A 40 10.20 -1.67 0.90
CA PRO A 40 8.90 -1.60 0.28
C PRO A 40 8.74 -2.65 -0.82
N VAL A 41 7.69 -3.45 -0.72
CA VAL A 41 7.24 -4.37 -1.75
C VAL A 41 6.23 -3.65 -2.64
N ASP A 42 6.68 -3.30 -3.83
CA ASP A 42 5.93 -2.52 -4.81
C ASP A 42 5.11 -3.43 -5.73
N PRO A 43 3.77 -3.43 -5.65
CA PRO A 43 2.93 -4.25 -6.53
C PRO A 43 3.06 -3.88 -8.01
N TRP A 44 3.36 -2.63 -8.34
CA TRP A 44 3.57 -2.20 -9.73
C TRP A 44 4.81 -2.86 -10.37
N ALA A 45 5.80 -3.26 -9.58
CA ALA A 45 6.99 -3.97 -10.03
C ALA A 45 6.79 -5.50 -10.18
N LEU A 46 5.65 -6.05 -9.74
CA LEU A 46 5.35 -7.48 -9.82
C LEU A 46 4.83 -7.93 -11.19
N THR A 47 4.58 -6.98 -12.10
CA THR A 47 4.04 -7.23 -13.43
C THR A 47 4.74 -6.35 -14.44
N THR A 48 5.22 -6.94 -15.52
CA THR A 48 5.90 -6.21 -16.59
C THR A 48 4.95 -5.77 -17.71
N ALA A 49 5.30 -4.71 -18.42
CA ALA A 49 4.57 -4.27 -19.61
C ALA A 49 4.52 -5.36 -20.69
N GLN A 50 5.58 -6.19 -20.78
CA GLN A 50 5.64 -7.31 -21.70
C GLN A 50 4.60 -8.38 -21.36
N GLU A 51 4.48 -8.80 -20.09
CA GLU A 51 3.46 -9.77 -19.64
C GLU A 51 2.03 -9.29 -19.96
N LEU A 52 1.77 -7.98 -19.74
CA LEU A 52 0.49 -7.37 -20.11
C LEU A 52 0.21 -7.42 -21.61
N ALA A 53 1.21 -7.11 -22.45
CA ALA A 53 1.09 -7.16 -23.89
C ALA A 53 0.87 -8.60 -24.38
N GLU A 54 1.58 -9.59 -23.83
CA GLU A 54 1.41 -11.02 -24.15
C GLU A 54 0.03 -11.54 -23.73
N ALA A 55 -0.47 -11.16 -22.57
CA ALA A 55 -1.81 -11.53 -22.11
C ALA A 55 -2.90 -10.98 -23.05
N ARG A 56 -2.74 -9.72 -23.50
CA ARG A 56 -3.65 -9.09 -24.47
C ARG A 56 -3.60 -9.78 -25.83
N ALA A 57 -2.40 -10.04 -26.35
CA ALA A 57 -2.24 -10.73 -27.64
C ALA A 57 -2.85 -12.14 -27.63
N ALA A 58 -2.82 -12.81 -26.49
CA ALA A 58 -3.40 -14.12 -26.27
C ALA A 58 -4.88 -14.10 -25.86
N GLN A 59 -5.51 -12.93 -25.79
CA GLN A 59 -6.91 -12.74 -25.34
C GLN A 59 -7.19 -13.35 -23.96
N ARG A 60 -6.23 -13.20 -23.01
CA ARG A 60 -6.27 -13.76 -21.66
C ARG A 60 -6.28 -12.68 -20.55
N GLU A 61 -6.70 -11.45 -20.88
CA GLU A 61 -6.63 -10.30 -19.95
C GLU A 61 -7.33 -10.58 -18.63
N HIS A 62 -8.51 -11.23 -18.67
CA HIS A 62 -9.24 -11.55 -17.44
C HIS A 62 -8.47 -12.54 -16.55
N ALA A 63 -7.99 -13.64 -17.11
CA ALA A 63 -7.21 -14.62 -16.36
C ALA A 63 -5.91 -14.03 -15.82
N PHE A 64 -5.27 -13.15 -16.59
CA PHE A 64 -4.04 -12.48 -16.18
C PHE A 64 -4.31 -11.43 -15.10
N ALA A 65 -5.44 -10.71 -15.12
CA ALA A 65 -5.83 -9.81 -14.05
C ALA A 65 -6.01 -10.56 -12.71
N LEU A 66 -6.63 -11.74 -12.73
CA LEU A 66 -6.73 -12.59 -11.54
C LEU A 66 -5.35 -13.08 -11.05
N GLU A 67 -4.45 -13.38 -11.98
CA GLU A 67 -3.07 -13.75 -11.64
C GLU A 67 -2.30 -12.58 -10.98
N ILE A 68 -2.48 -11.34 -11.45
CA ILE A 68 -1.93 -10.15 -10.78
C ILE A 68 -2.47 -10.05 -9.36
N GLY A 69 -3.79 -10.21 -9.16
CA GLY A 69 -4.39 -10.22 -7.82
C GLY A 69 -3.80 -11.29 -6.90
N ARG A 70 -3.53 -12.50 -7.44
CA ARG A 70 -2.85 -13.57 -6.70
C ARG A 70 -1.43 -13.17 -6.31
N ARG A 71 -0.64 -12.59 -7.24
CA ARG A 71 0.72 -12.09 -6.97
C ARG A 71 0.72 -11.04 -5.85
N ASN A 72 -0.23 -10.10 -5.88
CA ASN A 72 -0.38 -9.09 -4.83
C ASN A 72 -0.68 -9.74 -3.46
N ALA A 73 -1.60 -10.70 -3.43
CA ALA A 73 -1.93 -11.43 -2.19
C ALA A 73 -0.72 -12.20 -1.65
N ASP A 74 0.08 -12.84 -2.51
CA ASP A 74 1.29 -13.56 -2.10
C ASP A 74 2.37 -12.58 -1.62
N ALA A 75 2.51 -11.41 -2.25
CA ALA A 75 3.40 -10.35 -1.81
C ALA A 75 3.02 -9.82 -0.43
N ILE A 76 1.72 -9.58 -0.17
CA ILE A 76 1.22 -9.18 1.17
C ILE A 76 1.60 -10.24 2.21
N ARG A 77 1.37 -11.53 1.94
CA ARG A 77 1.74 -12.63 2.87
C ARG A 77 3.22 -12.67 3.20
N SER A 78 4.08 -12.15 2.33
CA SER A 78 5.54 -12.12 2.54
C SER A 78 6.00 -10.92 3.34
N CYS A 79 5.10 -10.03 3.75
CA CYS A 79 5.37 -8.80 4.48
C CYS A 79 4.96 -8.92 5.95
N THR A 80 5.46 -8.01 6.78
CA THR A 80 5.05 -7.82 8.18
C THR A 80 4.33 -6.51 8.41
N LEU A 81 4.47 -5.59 7.48
CA LEU A 81 3.88 -4.25 7.49
C LEU A 81 3.13 -4.00 6.17
N LEU A 82 2.16 -3.10 6.23
CA LEU A 82 1.54 -2.50 5.04
C LEU A 82 1.49 -0.98 5.20
N ALA A 83 1.87 -0.26 4.14
CA ALA A 83 1.70 1.18 4.00
C ALA A 83 0.72 1.47 2.86
N ALA A 84 -0.39 2.16 3.15
CA ALA A 84 -1.42 2.49 2.17
C ALA A 84 -1.44 4.00 1.89
N HIS A 85 -1.52 4.39 0.61
CA HIS A 85 -1.86 5.75 0.20
C HIS A 85 -3.35 5.83 -0.09
N LEU A 86 -4.07 6.64 0.69
CA LEU A 86 -5.54 6.64 0.77
C LEU A 86 -6.18 7.95 0.26
N ASP A 87 -5.42 8.82 -0.42
CA ASP A 87 -5.94 10.04 -1.02
C ASP A 87 -6.87 9.73 -2.20
N GLY A 88 -7.83 10.59 -2.38
CA GLY A 88 -8.85 10.47 -3.40
C GLY A 88 -10.22 10.88 -2.87
N GLN A 89 -11.20 11.03 -3.74
CA GLN A 89 -12.58 11.31 -3.33
C GLN A 89 -13.12 10.17 -2.45
N GLU A 90 -12.75 8.94 -2.81
CA GLU A 90 -12.94 7.73 -2.01
C GLU A 90 -11.63 6.93 -2.01
N VAL A 91 -11.46 6.04 -1.06
CA VAL A 91 -10.34 5.11 -1.04
C VAL A 91 -10.45 4.16 -2.22
N ASP A 92 -9.34 3.95 -2.93
CA ASP A 92 -9.29 2.95 -4.00
C ASP A 92 -9.71 1.57 -3.49
N ALA A 93 -10.60 0.92 -4.25
CA ALA A 93 -11.17 -0.36 -3.85
C ALA A 93 -10.11 -1.47 -3.68
N GLY A 94 -9.06 -1.47 -4.52
CA GLY A 94 -7.93 -2.39 -4.42
C GLY A 94 -7.13 -2.13 -3.15
N ALA A 95 -6.78 -0.88 -2.88
CA ALA A 95 -6.06 -0.49 -1.67
C ALA A 95 -6.88 -0.84 -0.40
N ALA A 96 -8.19 -0.59 -0.40
CA ALA A 96 -9.07 -0.96 0.71
C ALA A 96 -9.09 -2.48 0.96
N ALA A 97 -9.20 -3.28 -0.11
CA ALA A 97 -9.16 -4.74 -0.02
C ALA A 97 -7.81 -5.26 0.50
N GLU A 98 -6.70 -4.67 0.04
CA GLU A 98 -5.34 -5.03 0.47
C GLU A 98 -5.12 -4.69 1.96
N VAL A 99 -5.59 -3.53 2.43
CA VAL A 99 -5.56 -3.17 3.87
C VAL A 99 -6.34 -4.19 4.70
N GLY A 100 -7.57 -4.53 4.30
CA GLY A 100 -8.39 -5.51 5.01
C GLY A 100 -7.75 -6.90 5.04
N PHE A 101 -7.20 -7.35 3.91
CA PHE A 101 -6.51 -8.64 3.80
C PHE A 101 -5.25 -8.68 4.67
N ALA A 102 -4.42 -7.64 4.62
CA ALA A 102 -3.21 -7.54 5.43
C ALA A 102 -3.52 -7.53 6.94
N ALA A 103 -4.51 -6.75 7.37
CA ALA A 103 -4.94 -6.70 8.76
C ALA A 103 -5.44 -8.08 9.24
N ALA A 104 -6.20 -8.79 8.43
CA ALA A 104 -6.68 -10.15 8.74
C ALA A 104 -5.53 -11.18 8.86
N LEU A 105 -4.41 -10.96 8.15
CA LEU A 105 -3.20 -11.77 8.27
C LEU A 105 -2.31 -11.37 9.46
N GLY A 106 -2.67 -10.33 10.20
CA GLY A 106 -1.92 -9.84 11.36
C GLY A 106 -0.77 -8.86 11.03
N LEU A 107 -0.72 -8.32 9.81
CA LEU A 107 0.22 -7.26 9.48
C LEU A 107 -0.21 -5.97 10.19
N ARG A 108 0.76 -5.16 10.63
CA ARG A 108 0.48 -3.79 11.08
C ARG A 108 0.30 -2.89 9.86
N CYS A 109 -0.85 -2.22 9.76
CA CYS A 109 -1.25 -1.44 8.59
C CYS A 109 -1.24 0.05 8.93
N PHE A 110 -0.55 0.83 8.10
CA PHE A 110 -0.45 2.29 8.25
C PHE A 110 -1.02 2.95 6.99
N GLY A 111 -1.88 3.96 7.18
CA GLY A 111 -2.46 4.73 6.08
C GLY A 111 -1.89 6.14 6.01
N LEU A 112 -1.72 6.67 4.82
CA LEU A 112 -1.48 8.09 4.55
C LEU A 112 -2.72 8.70 3.91
N ARG A 113 -3.29 9.72 4.55
CA ARG A 113 -4.37 10.54 4.00
C ARG A 113 -3.97 12.00 4.09
N THR A 114 -3.64 12.62 2.95
CA THR A 114 -3.33 14.05 2.86
C THR A 114 -4.44 14.85 2.18
N ASP A 115 -5.41 14.18 1.58
CA ASP A 115 -6.58 14.80 0.95
C ASP A 115 -7.46 15.47 2.02
N ILE A 116 -7.72 16.76 1.84
CA ILE A 116 -8.52 17.57 2.77
C ILE A 116 -10.03 17.31 2.68
N ARG A 117 -10.48 16.61 1.63
CA ARG A 117 -11.88 16.23 1.48
C ARG A 117 -12.20 15.08 2.42
N GLN A 118 -13.29 15.19 3.15
CA GLN A 118 -13.81 14.09 3.93
C GLN A 118 -14.48 13.06 3.01
N SER A 119 -14.06 11.81 3.10
CA SER A 119 -14.63 10.70 2.32
C SER A 119 -15.18 9.57 3.19
N GLY A 120 -15.02 9.68 4.50
CA GLY A 120 -15.60 8.75 5.48
C GLY A 120 -16.93 9.21 6.03
N GLU A 121 -17.51 8.38 6.87
CA GLU A 121 -18.67 8.70 7.68
C GLU A 121 -18.32 9.81 8.71
N PRO A 122 -19.32 10.45 9.34
CA PRO A 122 -19.05 11.48 10.35
C PRO A 122 -18.09 10.98 11.44
N GLY A 123 -16.98 11.71 11.62
CA GLY A 123 -15.97 11.40 12.64
C GLY A 123 -14.79 10.57 12.17
N VAL A 124 -14.76 10.09 10.91
CA VAL A 124 -13.62 9.41 10.30
C VAL A 124 -13.19 10.09 9.01
N SER A 125 -11.91 10.01 8.66
CA SER A 125 -11.36 10.70 7.48
C SER A 125 -11.47 9.89 6.18
N VAL A 126 -11.55 8.58 6.30
CA VAL A 126 -11.75 7.61 5.21
C VAL A 126 -12.91 6.69 5.58
N ASN A 127 -13.30 5.79 4.69
CA ASN A 127 -14.31 4.79 5.00
C ASN A 127 -14.02 4.12 6.37
N LEU A 128 -15.05 4.05 7.23
CA LEU A 128 -14.93 3.55 8.62
C LEU A 128 -14.25 2.19 8.72
N GLN A 129 -14.51 1.28 7.77
CA GLN A 129 -13.96 -0.07 7.82
C GLN A 129 -12.46 -0.07 7.51
N VAL A 130 -12.00 0.79 6.59
CA VAL A 130 -10.58 0.96 6.28
C VAL A 130 -9.85 1.52 7.50
N GLU A 131 -10.36 2.59 8.11
CA GLU A 131 -9.76 3.20 9.31
C GLU A 131 -9.75 2.21 10.49
N HIS A 132 -10.84 1.45 10.68
CA HIS A 132 -10.91 0.40 11.69
C HIS A 132 -9.79 -0.64 11.51
N PHE A 133 -9.54 -1.13 10.30
CA PHE A 133 -8.49 -2.11 10.05
C PHE A 133 -7.09 -1.56 10.31
N LEU A 134 -6.83 -0.30 9.97
CA LEU A 134 -5.55 0.34 10.31
C LEU A 134 -5.34 0.34 11.83
N VAL A 135 -6.31 0.81 12.60
CA VAL A 135 -6.22 0.92 14.06
C VAL A 135 -6.18 -0.46 14.72
N ALA A 136 -7.08 -1.37 14.33
CA ALA A 136 -7.18 -2.72 14.91
C ALA A 136 -5.92 -3.56 14.65
N SER A 137 -5.18 -3.32 13.57
CA SER A 137 -3.91 -3.98 13.28
C SER A 137 -2.74 -3.48 14.15
N GLY A 138 -2.96 -2.46 14.97
CA GLY A 138 -1.89 -1.79 15.73
C GLY A 138 -1.12 -0.74 14.94
N GLY A 139 -1.65 -0.34 13.78
CA GLY A 139 -1.16 0.78 12.98
C GLY A 139 -1.93 2.07 13.20
N SER A 140 -1.91 2.97 12.24
CA SER A 140 -2.55 4.28 12.33
C SER A 140 -2.84 4.92 10.98
N LEU A 141 -3.73 5.91 10.97
CA LEU A 141 -3.91 6.83 9.85
C LEU A 141 -3.06 8.08 10.08
N CYS A 142 -2.17 8.40 9.14
CA CYS A 142 -1.26 9.53 9.16
C CYS A 142 -1.73 10.62 8.20
N THR A 143 -1.50 11.88 8.55
CA THR A 143 -1.89 13.07 7.76
C THR A 143 -0.73 13.71 6.99
N SER A 144 0.48 13.16 7.13
CA SER A 144 1.65 13.58 6.37
C SER A 144 2.57 12.40 6.09
N LEU A 145 3.37 12.50 5.03
CA LEU A 145 4.35 11.48 4.67
C LEU A 145 5.41 11.30 5.76
N ASP A 146 5.85 12.38 6.39
CA ASP A 146 6.82 12.31 7.49
C ASP A 146 6.24 11.57 8.70
N ALA A 147 4.97 11.78 9.03
CA ALA A 147 4.28 11.05 10.09
C ALA A 147 4.17 9.56 9.76
N LEU A 148 3.85 9.20 8.52
CA LEU A 148 3.83 7.80 8.06
C LEU A 148 5.21 7.15 8.21
N VAL A 149 6.27 7.81 7.74
CA VAL A 149 7.65 7.29 7.83
C VAL A 149 8.07 7.12 9.29
N ALA A 150 7.73 8.08 10.16
CA ALA A 150 8.00 7.97 11.61
C ALA A 150 7.27 6.77 12.23
N ALA A 151 5.96 6.62 11.96
CA ALA A 151 5.16 5.52 12.48
C ALA A 151 5.66 4.14 12.00
N LEU A 152 6.06 4.02 10.73
CA LEU A 152 6.69 2.81 10.21
C LEU A 152 8.05 2.55 10.90
N GLY A 153 8.89 3.57 11.07
CA GLY A 153 10.17 3.46 11.76
C GLY A 153 10.02 3.00 13.22
N ASP A 154 9.00 3.47 13.94
CA ASP A 154 8.69 3.02 15.30
C ASP A 154 8.21 1.57 15.34
N ALA A 155 7.49 1.14 14.29
CA ALA A 155 7.02 -0.23 14.15
C ALA A 155 8.15 -1.25 13.90
N THR A 156 9.34 -0.80 13.52
CA THR A 156 10.50 -1.64 13.21
C THR A 156 11.45 -1.81 14.40
N ARG A 157 11.21 -1.11 15.50
CA ARG A 157 11.98 -1.19 16.74
C ARG A 157 11.34 -2.17 17.71
#